data_0c26926fcde45f18c2e30d44d5e847a8
#
_entry.id   0c26926fcde45f18c2e30d44d5e847a8
#
_cell.length_a   1.000
_cell.length_b   1.000
_cell.length_c   1.000
_cell.angle_alpha   90.00
_cell.angle_beta   90.00
_cell.angle_gamma   90.00
#
_symmetry.space_group_name_H-M   'P 1'
#
loop_
_entity.id
_entity.type
_entity.pdbx_description
1 polymer ?
#
loop_
_entity_poly.entity_id
_entity_poly.type
_entity_poly.pdbx_seq_one_letter_code
_entity_poly.pdbx_strand_id
1 'polypeptide(L)'
;SEISAMSLDDADLVHSSFWGGDLEAFIFQGAARGLFDKKTGVLTVGGTAAYRLGKKLPNGLVLGARGPYGILVRDRDSALNQWFISTYKNLYGTYPSGPAYQYGQAILAAKIAYDKAGSDATDEQLADALRGITFESFSTTVEMSLGGGHQAVTENGYGITKYDEANGENIVTDVKFYPGSCIMPPDGVNSVDWIKGGMAGAKC
;
A
#
# COMPACT_ATOMS: atom_id res chain seq x y z
N SER A 1 -9.44 15.11 -24.59
CA SER A 1 -8.52 14.79 -23.48
C SER A 1 -8.49 13.27 -23.28
N GLU A 2 -7.48 12.77 -22.61
CA GLU A 2 -7.23 11.36 -22.34
C GLU A 2 -8.42 10.72 -21.59
N ILE A 3 -9.00 11.42 -20.62
CA ILE A 3 -10.20 10.96 -19.90
C ILE A 3 -11.40 10.78 -20.84
N SER A 4 -11.57 11.68 -21.82
CA SER A 4 -12.63 11.49 -22.81
C SER A 4 -12.39 10.29 -23.72
N ALA A 5 -11.13 10.05 -24.09
CA ALA A 5 -10.75 8.84 -24.84
C ALA A 5 -11.02 7.57 -24.02
N MET A 6 -10.59 7.53 -22.74
CA MET A 6 -10.88 6.41 -21.83
C MET A 6 -12.39 6.16 -21.66
N SER A 7 -13.22 7.21 -21.65
CA SER A 7 -14.68 7.07 -21.50
C SER A 7 -15.36 6.49 -22.74
N LEU A 8 -14.72 6.61 -23.93
CA LEU A 8 -15.21 6.10 -25.21
C LEU A 8 -14.66 4.72 -25.57
N ASP A 9 -13.63 4.28 -24.91
CA ASP A 9 -13.04 2.95 -25.08
C ASP A 9 -14.00 1.85 -24.60
N ASP A 10 -13.90 0.66 -25.14
CA ASP A 10 -14.77 -0.49 -24.79
C ASP A 10 -14.30 -1.25 -23.54
N ALA A 11 -13.15 -0.88 -22.95
CA ALA A 11 -12.66 -1.54 -21.74
C ALA A 11 -13.57 -1.30 -20.54
N ASP A 12 -13.80 -2.31 -19.72
CA ASP A 12 -14.62 -2.24 -18.49
C ASP A 12 -13.87 -1.62 -17.32
N LEU A 13 -12.53 -1.61 -17.37
CA LEU A 13 -11.67 -1.19 -16.28
C LEU A 13 -10.77 -0.03 -16.70
N VAL A 14 -10.52 0.87 -15.74
CA VAL A 14 -9.48 1.89 -15.84
C VAL A 14 -8.49 1.68 -14.70
N HIS A 15 -7.28 1.29 -15.05
CA HIS A 15 -6.19 1.11 -14.10
C HIS A 15 -5.36 2.38 -13.99
N SER A 16 -5.01 2.77 -12.76
CA SER A 16 -4.12 3.90 -12.49
C SER A 16 -3.12 3.56 -11.41
N SER A 17 -1.86 3.93 -11.66
CA SER A 17 -0.77 3.95 -10.67
C SER A 17 -0.39 5.38 -10.26
N PHE A 18 -1.21 6.38 -10.59
CA PHE A 18 -1.03 7.75 -10.10
C PHE A 18 -1.10 7.80 -8.58
N TRP A 19 -0.41 8.75 -8.00
CA TRP A 19 -0.37 9.00 -6.56
C TRP A 19 -0.37 10.49 -6.24
N GLY A 20 -0.71 10.85 -4.99
CA GLY A 20 -0.72 12.26 -4.56
C GLY A 20 -1.62 13.14 -5.43
N GLY A 21 -1.13 14.31 -5.81
CA GLY A 21 -1.89 15.31 -6.56
C GLY A 21 -2.33 14.86 -7.95
N ASP A 22 -1.52 14.06 -8.64
CA ASP A 22 -1.88 13.55 -9.98
C ASP A 22 -3.08 12.59 -9.88
N LEU A 23 -3.12 11.76 -8.84
CA LEU A 23 -4.27 10.90 -8.57
C LEU A 23 -5.51 11.73 -8.23
N GLU A 24 -5.38 12.76 -7.42
CA GLU A 24 -6.50 13.66 -7.09
C GLU A 24 -7.06 14.33 -8.34
N ALA A 25 -6.18 14.87 -9.19
CA ALA A 25 -6.57 15.48 -10.46
C ALA A 25 -7.27 14.48 -11.39
N PHE A 26 -6.77 13.26 -11.49
CA PHE A 26 -7.38 12.18 -12.27
C PHE A 26 -8.78 11.83 -11.75
N ILE A 27 -8.94 11.65 -10.43
CA ILE A 27 -10.23 11.35 -9.81
C ILE A 27 -11.22 12.49 -10.04
N PHE A 28 -10.84 13.75 -9.80
CA PHE A 28 -11.74 14.89 -9.99
C PHE A 28 -12.19 15.04 -11.44
N GLN A 29 -11.28 14.93 -12.38
CA GLN A 29 -11.61 15.06 -13.79
C GLN A 29 -12.37 13.86 -14.32
N GLY A 30 -12.06 12.64 -13.85
CA GLY A 30 -12.74 11.43 -14.23
C GLY A 30 -14.18 11.41 -13.72
N ALA A 31 -14.38 11.70 -12.43
CA ALA A 31 -15.70 11.79 -11.83
C ALA A 31 -16.57 12.86 -12.49
N ALA A 32 -16.03 14.07 -12.72
CA ALA A 32 -16.74 15.15 -13.38
C ALA A 32 -17.21 14.82 -14.82
N ARG A 33 -16.60 13.82 -15.46
CA ARG A 33 -16.97 13.35 -16.81
C ARG A 33 -17.69 12.00 -16.82
N GLY A 34 -18.07 11.49 -15.66
CA GLY A 34 -18.78 10.21 -15.54
C GLY A 34 -17.95 8.99 -15.94
N LEU A 35 -16.61 9.07 -15.86
CA LEU A 35 -15.74 7.95 -16.19
C LEU A 35 -16.01 6.73 -15.28
N PHE A 36 -16.17 6.98 -14.00
CA PHE A 36 -16.38 5.95 -12.99
C PHE A 36 -17.85 5.48 -12.87
N ASP A 37 -18.78 6.13 -13.56
CA ASP A 37 -20.17 5.65 -13.69
C ASP A 37 -20.27 4.50 -14.72
N LYS A 38 -19.28 4.44 -15.61
CA LYS A 38 -19.27 3.48 -16.73
C LYS A 38 -18.19 2.40 -16.57
N LYS A 39 -17.13 2.70 -15.82
CA LYS A 39 -15.93 1.85 -15.71
C LYS A 39 -15.51 1.69 -14.27
N THR A 40 -15.08 0.50 -13.91
CA THR A 40 -14.48 0.26 -12.59
C THR A 40 -13.06 0.82 -12.56
N GLY A 41 -12.81 1.78 -11.68
CA GLY A 41 -11.45 2.28 -11.44
C GLY A 41 -10.67 1.33 -10.55
N VAL A 42 -9.43 1.01 -10.94
CA VAL A 42 -8.46 0.24 -10.15
C VAL A 42 -7.28 1.14 -9.81
N LEU A 43 -7.21 1.59 -8.57
CA LEU A 43 -6.26 2.59 -8.08
C LEU A 43 -5.20 1.92 -7.21
N THR A 44 -4.11 1.44 -7.81
CA THR A 44 -3.08 0.64 -7.09
C THR A 44 -2.35 1.42 -5.99
N VAL A 45 -2.38 2.75 -6.04
CA VAL A 45 -1.76 3.66 -5.04
C VAL A 45 -2.80 4.62 -4.44
N GLY A 46 -4.08 4.27 -4.52
CA GLY A 46 -5.21 5.11 -4.10
C GLY A 46 -5.17 5.53 -2.64
N GLY A 47 -4.63 4.69 -1.77
CA GLY A 47 -4.50 4.98 -0.34
C GLY A 47 -3.70 6.24 0.00
N THR A 48 -2.91 6.79 -0.94
CA THR A 48 -2.13 8.03 -0.72
C THR A 48 -2.98 9.29 -0.72
N ALA A 49 -4.16 9.25 -1.35
CA ALA A 49 -5.03 10.41 -1.52
C ALA A 49 -6.44 10.21 -0.89
N ALA A 50 -6.79 8.99 -0.50
CA ALA A 50 -8.15 8.62 -0.13
C ALA A 50 -8.77 9.54 0.94
N TYR A 51 -8.03 9.89 1.99
CA TYR A 51 -8.55 10.75 3.06
C TYR A 51 -8.76 12.20 2.61
N ARG A 52 -7.91 12.72 1.70
CA ARG A 52 -7.99 14.11 1.23
C ARG A 52 -9.12 14.35 0.23
N LEU A 53 -9.51 13.30 -0.50
CA LEU A 53 -10.55 13.38 -1.52
C LEU A 53 -11.95 13.58 -0.92
N GLY A 54 -12.19 13.11 0.31
CA GLY A 54 -13.50 13.18 0.95
C GLY A 54 -14.61 12.65 0.04
N LYS A 55 -15.77 13.30 0.00
CA LYS A 55 -16.91 12.94 -0.87
C LYS A 55 -16.62 12.92 -2.37
N LYS A 56 -15.47 13.45 -2.80
CA LYS A 56 -15.09 13.47 -4.21
C LYS A 56 -14.45 12.17 -4.69
N LEU A 57 -14.10 11.28 -3.77
CA LEU A 57 -13.69 9.92 -4.12
C LEU A 57 -14.95 9.09 -4.43
N PRO A 58 -15.13 8.61 -5.67
CA PRO A 58 -16.29 7.78 -6.00
C PRO A 58 -16.32 6.50 -5.17
N ASN A 59 -17.51 6.04 -4.80
CA ASN A 59 -17.71 4.74 -4.20
C ASN A 59 -17.51 3.62 -5.24
N GLY A 60 -17.12 2.42 -4.80
CA GLY A 60 -17.04 1.24 -5.67
C GLY A 60 -15.73 1.10 -6.45
N LEU A 61 -14.75 1.99 -6.25
CA LEU A 61 -13.45 1.84 -6.87
C LEU A 61 -12.59 0.81 -6.10
N VAL A 62 -11.78 0.04 -6.81
CA VAL A 62 -10.78 -0.84 -6.21
C VAL A 62 -9.58 0.00 -5.81
N LEU A 63 -9.24 0.01 -4.53
CA LEU A 63 -8.18 0.85 -3.97
C LEU A 63 -7.10 -0.01 -3.32
N GLY A 64 -5.84 0.21 -3.73
CA GLY A 64 -4.64 -0.34 -3.12
C GLY A 64 -3.77 0.73 -2.48
N ALA A 65 -2.75 0.29 -1.73
CA ALA A 65 -1.80 1.17 -1.03
C ALA A 65 -0.33 0.72 -1.16
N ARG A 66 -0.03 -0.17 -2.10
CA ARG A 66 1.31 -0.80 -2.26
C ARG A 66 1.80 -1.54 -1.02
N GLY A 67 0.89 -2.14 -0.29
CA GLY A 67 1.16 -2.88 0.93
C GLY A 67 -0.01 -2.75 1.91
N PRO A 68 0.11 -3.33 3.10
CA PRO A 68 -0.90 -3.25 4.14
C PRO A 68 -0.77 -1.93 4.90
N TYR A 69 -1.12 -0.81 4.25
CA TYR A 69 -0.88 0.53 4.76
C TYR A 69 -2.12 1.41 4.74
N GLY A 70 -2.09 2.46 5.58
CA GLY A 70 -3.05 3.54 5.57
C GLY A 70 -4.48 3.06 5.79
N ILE A 71 -5.38 3.48 4.89
CA ILE A 71 -6.81 3.20 4.98
C ILE A 71 -7.17 1.70 4.95
N LEU A 72 -6.31 0.85 4.35
CA LEU A 72 -6.54 -0.60 4.27
C LEU A 72 -6.39 -1.31 5.62
N VAL A 73 -5.62 -0.74 6.54
CA VAL A 73 -5.29 -1.34 7.84
C VAL A 73 -5.79 -0.51 9.03
N ARG A 74 -6.59 0.51 8.77
CA ARG A 74 -7.10 1.40 9.82
C ARG A 74 -7.76 0.64 10.96
N ASP A 75 -8.55 -0.36 10.63
CA ASP A 75 -9.34 -1.13 11.58
C ASP A 75 -8.69 -2.49 11.92
N ARG A 76 -7.40 -2.68 11.55
CA ARG A 76 -6.68 -3.91 11.86
C ARG A 76 -6.46 -4.03 13.37
N ASP A 77 -6.81 -5.19 13.93
CA ASP A 77 -6.61 -5.52 15.34
C ASP A 77 -5.12 -5.79 15.63
N SER A 78 -4.41 -4.72 15.93
CA SER A 78 -3.01 -4.72 16.32
C SER A 78 -2.76 -3.54 17.25
N ALA A 79 -2.32 -3.81 18.47
CA ALA A 79 -2.04 -2.77 19.45
C ALA A 79 -1.00 -1.75 18.94
N LEU A 80 0.04 -2.24 18.23
CA LEU A 80 1.07 -1.38 17.64
C LEU A 80 0.50 -0.50 16.52
N ASN A 81 -0.39 -1.04 15.68
CA ASN A 81 -1.06 -0.26 14.64
C ASN A 81 -1.96 0.82 15.24
N GLN A 82 -2.76 0.49 16.23
CA GLN A 82 -3.66 1.44 16.88
C GLN A 82 -2.88 2.54 17.64
N TRP A 83 -1.78 2.18 18.27
CA TRP A 83 -0.86 3.16 18.86
C TRP A 83 -0.29 4.10 17.78
N PHE A 84 0.19 3.58 16.66
CA PHE A 84 0.74 4.39 15.57
C PHE A 84 -0.30 5.35 15.00
N ILE A 85 -1.52 4.86 14.71
CA ILE A 85 -2.63 5.66 14.19
C ILE A 85 -2.99 6.78 15.17
N SER A 86 -3.21 6.44 16.44
CA SER A 86 -3.63 7.43 17.46
C SER A 86 -2.56 8.48 17.69
N THR A 87 -1.30 8.08 17.79
CA THR A 87 -0.16 8.99 17.95
C THR A 87 -0.05 9.94 16.74
N TYR A 88 -0.13 9.40 15.53
CA TYR A 88 -0.05 10.19 14.30
C TYR A 88 -1.22 11.18 14.20
N LYS A 89 -2.46 10.76 14.50
CA LYS A 89 -3.64 11.66 14.52
C LYS A 89 -3.49 12.76 15.56
N ASN A 90 -2.99 12.45 16.74
CA ASN A 90 -2.78 13.45 17.79
C ASN A 90 -1.74 14.51 17.39
N LEU A 91 -0.72 14.12 16.64
CA LEU A 91 0.35 15.04 16.20
C LEU A 91 -0.04 15.85 14.96
N TYR A 92 -0.76 15.26 14.01
CA TYR A 92 -0.97 15.84 12.68
C TYR A 92 -2.43 16.09 12.30
N GLY A 93 -3.39 15.70 13.15
CA GLY A 93 -4.81 15.91 12.91
C GLY A 93 -5.40 15.05 11.77
N THR A 94 -4.65 14.07 11.26
CA THR A 94 -5.07 13.19 10.15
C THR A 94 -4.57 11.77 10.35
N TYR A 95 -5.12 10.83 9.59
CA TYR A 95 -4.64 9.44 9.57
C TYR A 95 -3.28 9.32 8.85
N PRO A 96 -2.42 8.37 9.27
CA PRO A 96 -1.16 8.10 8.58
C PRO A 96 -1.43 7.52 7.18
N SER A 97 -0.72 8.05 6.19
CA SER A 97 -0.74 7.54 4.82
C SER A 97 0.23 6.36 4.64
N GLY A 98 0.17 5.69 3.48
CA GLY A 98 1.10 4.60 3.15
C GLY A 98 2.58 4.94 3.38
N PRO A 99 3.09 6.07 2.87
CA PRO A 99 4.46 6.51 3.15
C PRO A 99 4.82 6.64 4.63
N ALA A 100 3.90 7.11 5.48
CA ALA A 100 4.16 7.19 6.93
C ALA A 100 4.42 5.80 7.54
N TYR A 101 3.66 4.78 7.12
CA TYR A 101 3.89 3.39 7.50
C TYR A 101 5.26 2.88 7.02
N GLN A 102 5.60 3.12 5.75
CA GLN A 102 6.85 2.65 5.15
C GLN A 102 8.08 3.25 5.85
N TYR A 103 8.08 4.55 6.10
CA TYR A 103 9.16 5.20 6.85
C TYR A 103 9.24 4.71 8.30
N GLY A 104 8.10 4.54 8.96
CA GLY A 104 8.07 3.96 10.30
C GLY A 104 8.63 2.53 10.34
N GLN A 105 8.30 1.70 9.36
CA GLN A 105 8.89 0.35 9.21
C GLN A 105 10.41 0.42 9.02
N ALA A 106 10.90 1.34 8.20
CA ALA A 106 12.33 1.51 7.99
C ALA A 106 13.07 1.90 9.29
N ILE A 107 12.46 2.77 10.10
CA ILE A 107 13.01 3.15 11.41
C ILE A 107 13.02 1.96 12.38
N LEU A 108 11.95 1.16 12.41
CA LEU A 108 11.91 -0.07 13.22
C LEU A 108 13.00 -1.07 12.78
N ALA A 109 13.18 -1.26 11.48
CA ALA A 109 14.23 -2.11 10.94
C ALA A 109 15.62 -1.58 11.33
N ALA A 110 15.86 -0.28 11.19
CA ALA A 110 17.12 0.34 11.61
C ALA A 110 17.39 0.13 13.10
N LYS A 111 16.37 0.32 13.94
CA LYS A 111 16.50 0.04 15.40
C LYS A 111 16.92 -1.42 15.65
N ILE A 112 16.27 -2.38 14.99
CA ILE A 112 16.61 -3.81 15.14
C ILE A 112 18.05 -4.07 14.68
N ALA A 113 18.50 -3.45 13.58
CA ALA A 113 19.86 -3.58 13.11
C ALA A 113 20.88 -3.06 14.14
N TYR A 114 20.66 -1.89 14.71
CA TYR A 114 21.52 -1.33 15.76
C TYR A 114 21.48 -2.14 17.05
N ASP A 115 20.33 -2.60 17.49
CA ASP A 115 20.19 -3.47 18.66
C ASP A 115 21.01 -4.77 18.51
N LYS A 116 21.11 -5.29 17.28
CA LYS A 116 21.81 -6.54 16.95
C LYS A 116 23.31 -6.34 16.70
N ALA A 117 23.69 -5.28 15.99
CA ALA A 117 25.05 -5.02 15.56
C ALA A 117 25.87 -4.11 16.50
N GLY A 118 25.17 -3.33 17.34
CA GLY A 118 25.78 -2.35 18.24
C GLY A 118 25.78 -0.93 17.67
N SER A 119 25.94 0.06 18.56
CA SER A 119 25.89 1.49 18.20
C SER A 119 27.02 1.94 17.27
N ASP A 120 28.15 1.26 17.31
CA ASP A 120 29.36 1.61 16.55
C ASP A 120 29.51 0.76 15.27
N ALA A 121 28.42 0.06 14.87
CA ALA A 121 28.43 -0.80 13.69
C ALA A 121 28.62 0.02 12.40
N THR A 122 29.36 -0.56 11.45
CA THR A 122 29.46 -0.02 10.10
C THR A 122 28.18 -0.26 9.32
N ASP A 123 28.02 0.44 8.18
CA ASP A 123 26.86 0.27 7.30
C ASP A 123 26.70 -1.18 6.82
N GLU A 124 27.81 -1.86 6.52
CA GLU A 124 27.82 -3.27 6.11
C GLU A 124 27.35 -4.17 7.26
N GLN A 125 27.79 -3.91 8.49
CA GLN A 125 27.35 -4.68 9.67
C GLN A 125 25.87 -4.45 9.96
N LEU A 126 25.35 -3.25 9.76
CA LEU A 126 23.92 -2.97 9.88
C LEU A 126 23.11 -3.68 8.78
N ALA A 127 23.57 -3.65 7.53
CA ALA A 127 22.96 -4.38 6.44
C ALA A 127 22.94 -5.90 6.69
N ASP A 128 24.05 -6.47 7.17
CA ASP A 128 24.14 -7.88 7.51
C ASP A 128 23.25 -8.24 8.74
N ALA A 129 23.09 -7.33 9.68
CA ALA A 129 22.18 -7.52 10.80
C ALA A 129 20.70 -7.65 10.38
N LEU A 130 20.32 -7.00 9.27
CA LEU A 130 18.97 -7.10 8.70
C LEU A 130 18.77 -8.35 7.84
N ARG A 131 19.84 -9.02 7.40
CA ARG A 131 19.74 -10.15 6.48
C ARG A 131 18.87 -11.27 7.03
N GLY A 132 17.79 -11.59 6.30
CA GLY A 132 16.92 -12.72 6.58
C GLY A 132 16.11 -12.63 7.89
N ILE A 133 16.02 -11.46 8.51
CA ILE A 133 15.21 -11.31 9.72
C ILE A 133 13.72 -11.21 9.40
N THR A 134 12.92 -11.59 10.38
CA THR A 134 11.48 -11.37 10.39
C THR A 134 11.14 -10.51 11.62
N PHE A 135 10.30 -9.50 11.44
CA PHE A 135 9.88 -8.64 12.55
C PHE A 135 8.45 -8.12 12.38
N GLU A 136 7.78 -7.90 13.50
CA GLU A 136 6.48 -7.25 13.53
C GLU A 136 6.65 -5.74 13.31
N SER A 137 5.83 -5.21 12.42
CA SER A 137 5.70 -3.79 12.12
C SER A 137 4.34 -3.27 12.56
N PHE A 138 4.03 -2.01 12.25
CA PHE A 138 2.77 -1.38 12.67
C PHE A 138 1.53 -2.12 12.13
N SER A 139 1.59 -2.63 10.94
CA SER A 139 0.42 -3.20 10.26
C SER A 139 0.63 -4.61 9.71
N THR A 140 1.84 -5.14 9.73
CA THR A 140 2.17 -6.44 9.15
C THR A 140 3.49 -6.96 9.68
N THR A 141 3.68 -8.26 9.56
CA THR A 141 5.01 -8.89 9.66
C THR A 141 5.83 -8.55 8.42
N VAL A 142 7.08 -8.21 8.60
CA VAL A 142 8.05 -7.94 7.54
C VAL A 142 9.07 -9.06 7.52
N GLU A 143 9.30 -9.66 6.36
CA GLU A 143 10.31 -10.69 6.14
C GLU A 143 11.40 -10.15 5.23
N MET A 144 12.65 -10.13 5.68
CA MET A 144 13.80 -9.76 4.87
C MET A 144 14.29 -10.99 4.09
N SER A 145 13.54 -11.41 3.09
CA SER A 145 13.69 -12.73 2.44
C SER A 145 14.10 -12.70 0.97
N LEU A 146 14.03 -11.55 0.29
CA LEU A 146 14.49 -11.40 -1.09
C LEU A 146 15.83 -10.66 -1.15
N GLY A 147 16.49 -10.69 -2.31
CA GLY A 147 17.77 -10.03 -2.53
C GLY A 147 18.85 -10.54 -1.59
N GLY A 148 18.92 -11.85 -1.37
CA GLY A 148 19.85 -12.46 -0.41
C GLY A 148 19.52 -12.08 1.05
N GLY A 149 18.25 -11.76 1.34
CA GLY A 149 17.78 -11.38 2.67
C GLY A 149 17.87 -9.88 3.00
N HIS A 150 18.11 -9.03 2.00
CA HIS A 150 18.18 -7.56 2.16
C HIS A 150 16.94 -6.82 1.64
N GLN A 151 16.01 -7.52 1.00
CA GLN A 151 14.78 -6.93 0.50
C GLN A 151 13.59 -7.44 1.31
N ALA A 152 12.78 -6.50 1.79
CA ALA A 152 11.57 -6.78 2.54
C ALA A 152 10.46 -7.38 1.67
N VAL A 153 9.79 -8.38 2.20
CA VAL A 153 8.56 -8.96 1.67
C VAL A 153 7.44 -8.72 2.67
N THR A 154 6.32 -8.22 2.18
CA THR A 154 5.09 -8.04 2.96
C THR A 154 3.90 -8.46 2.12
N GLU A 155 2.75 -8.65 2.75
CA GLU A 155 1.48 -8.77 2.04
C GLU A 155 1.13 -7.49 1.28
N ASN A 156 0.19 -7.57 0.34
CA ASN A 156 -0.42 -6.41 -0.31
C ASN A 156 -1.94 -6.50 -0.18
N GLY A 157 -2.60 -5.36 -0.14
CA GLY A 157 -4.04 -5.29 0.08
C GLY A 157 -4.77 -4.42 -0.93
N TYR A 158 -6.03 -4.78 -1.15
CA TYR A 158 -7.01 -4.02 -1.92
C TYR A 158 -8.35 -4.04 -1.20
N GLY A 159 -9.10 -2.96 -1.34
CA GLY A 159 -10.47 -2.84 -0.83
C GLY A 159 -11.33 -1.99 -1.75
N ILE A 160 -12.61 -1.90 -1.44
CA ILE A 160 -13.58 -1.13 -2.22
C ILE A 160 -13.85 0.20 -1.51
N THR A 161 -13.73 1.30 -2.25
CA THR A 161 -13.95 2.65 -1.70
C THR A 161 -15.41 2.85 -1.33
N LYS A 162 -15.63 3.48 -0.19
CA LYS A 162 -16.96 3.90 0.29
C LYS A 162 -16.82 5.18 1.10
N TYR A 163 -17.71 6.12 0.89
CA TYR A 163 -17.84 7.27 1.79
C TYR A 163 -18.77 6.92 2.95
N ASP A 164 -18.31 7.10 4.17
CA ASP A 164 -19.08 6.94 5.40
C ASP A 164 -19.73 8.29 5.75
N GLU A 165 -21.02 8.44 5.45
CA GLU A 165 -21.77 9.65 5.73
C GLU A 165 -21.90 9.94 7.24
N ALA A 166 -21.90 8.90 8.07
CA ALA A 166 -22.08 9.06 9.52
C ALA A 166 -20.83 9.70 10.17
N ASN A 167 -19.64 9.33 9.70
CA ASN A 167 -18.36 9.83 10.20
C ASN A 167 -17.73 10.91 9.32
N GLY A 168 -18.29 11.16 8.13
CA GLY A 168 -17.82 12.18 7.22
C GLY A 168 -16.45 11.88 6.58
N GLU A 169 -16.11 10.61 6.40
CA GLU A 169 -14.78 10.20 5.91
C GLU A 169 -14.86 9.04 4.92
N ASN A 170 -13.79 8.87 4.13
CA ASN A 170 -13.64 7.70 3.28
C ASN A 170 -13.22 6.49 4.11
N ILE A 171 -13.81 5.35 3.80
CA ILE A 171 -13.45 4.03 4.29
C ILE A 171 -13.20 3.08 3.12
N VAL A 172 -12.68 1.91 3.39
CA VAL A 172 -12.65 0.78 2.46
C VAL A 172 -13.39 -0.40 3.06
N THR A 173 -14.16 -1.07 2.22
CA THR A 173 -14.86 -2.32 2.55
C THR A 173 -14.24 -3.49 1.79
N ASP A 174 -14.62 -4.71 2.12
CA ASP A 174 -14.20 -5.94 1.42
C ASP A 174 -12.68 -6.03 1.23
N VAL A 175 -11.92 -5.60 2.24
CA VAL A 175 -10.46 -5.60 2.18
C VAL A 175 -9.94 -7.03 2.13
N LYS A 176 -9.12 -7.31 1.10
CA LYS A 176 -8.41 -8.57 0.93
C LYS A 176 -6.92 -8.33 0.93
N PHE A 177 -6.19 -9.17 1.66
CA PHE A 177 -4.74 -9.17 1.67
C PHE A 177 -4.21 -10.42 0.97
N TYR A 178 -3.18 -10.22 0.16
CA TYR A 178 -2.48 -11.27 -0.56
C TYR A 178 -1.07 -11.39 0.03
N PRO A 179 -0.63 -12.57 0.44
CA PRO A 179 0.70 -12.75 1.01
C PRO A 179 1.80 -12.41 0.00
N GLY A 180 2.96 -12.02 0.49
CA GLY A 180 4.09 -11.69 -0.37
C GLY A 180 4.46 -12.84 -1.32
N SER A 181 4.33 -14.08 -0.87
CA SER A 181 4.56 -15.28 -1.68
C SER A 181 3.62 -15.44 -2.88
N CYS A 182 2.48 -14.72 -2.87
CA CYS A 182 1.53 -14.70 -3.99
C CYS A 182 1.96 -13.69 -5.09
N ILE A 183 2.57 -12.58 -4.70
CA ILE A 183 2.74 -11.40 -5.56
C ILE A 183 4.20 -11.06 -5.85
N MET A 184 5.14 -11.73 -5.20
CA MET A 184 6.58 -11.52 -5.38
C MET A 184 7.26 -12.76 -5.96
N PRO A 185 8.29 -12.59 -6.83
CA PRO A 185 9.04 -13.72 -7.35
C PRO A 185 9.82 -14.40 -6.23
N PRO A 186 10.18 -15.68 -6.40
CA PRO A 186 11.18 -16.32 -5.54
C PRO A 186 12.52 -15.57 -5.55
N ASP A 187 13.30 -15.68 -4.49
CA ASP A 187 14.61 -15.04 -4.43
C ASP A 187 15.52 -15.49 -5.59
N GLY A 188 16.25 -14.54 -6.15
CA GLY A 188 17.13 -14.77 -7.32
C GLY A 188 16.41 -14.87 -8.67
N VAL A 189 15.08 -14.79 -8.71
CA VAL A 189 14.31 -14.81 -9.97
C VAL A 189 13.98 -13.40 -10.42
N ASN A 190 14.27 -13.09 -11.70
CA ASN A 190 13.91 -11.82 -12.29
C ASN A 190 12.37 -11.67 -12.36
N SER A 191 11.84 -10.54 -11.85
CA SER A 191 10.39 -10.32 -11.76
C SER A 191 9.69 -10.28 -13.12
N VAL A 192 10.32 -9.72 -14.15
CA VAL A 192 9.74 -9.63 -15.49
C VAL A 192 9.65 -11.03 -16.13
N ASP A 193 10.68 -11.84 -15.99
CA ASP A 193 10.70 -13.20 -16.52
C ASP A 193 9.72 -14.10 -15.74
N TRP A 194 9.60 -13.90 -14.44
CA TRP A 194 8.63 -14.60 -13.61
C TRP A 194 7.18 -14.30 -14.04
N ILE A 195 6.85 -13.01 -14.26
CA ILE A 195 5.52 -12.60 -14.74
C ILE A 195 5.24 -13.17 -16.13
N LYS A 196 6.20 -13.06 -17.07
CA LYS A 196 6.06 -13.64 -18.42
C LYS A 196 5.91 -15.16 -18.40
N GLY A 197 6.53 -15.83 -17.42
CA GLY A 197 6.42 -17.27 -17.18
C GLY A 197 5.14 -17.70 -16.46
N GLY A 198 4.17 -16.80 -16.28
CA GLY A 198 2.89 -17.11 -15.62
C GLY A 198 3.00 -17.20 -14.09
N MET A 199 3.98 -16.52 -13.50
CA MET A 199 4.19 -16.44 -12.05
C MET A 199 4.32 -17.82 -11.38
N ALA A 200 5.08 -18.71 -11.99
CA ALA A 200 5.28 -20.08 -11.50
C ALA A 200 5.77 -20.08 -10.05
N GLY A 201 5.14 -20.91 -9.19
CA GLY A 201 5.45 -21.01 -7.77
C GLY A 201 4.80 -19.95 -6.87
N ALA A 202 3.95 -19.08 -7.41
CA ALA A 202 3.12 -18.18 -6.59
C ALA A 202 2.25 -18.98 -5.61
N LYS A 203 2.19 -18.53 -4.36
CA LYS A 203 1.42 -19.18 -3.28
C LYS A 203 0.34 -18.21 -2.81
N CYS A 204 -0.76 -18.20 -3.50
CA CYS A 204 -1.96 -17.44 -3.15
C CYS A 204 -2.94 -18.29 -2.25
#